data_f4d3bc55ce2654678e28a26485b34efa
#
_entry.id   f4d3bc55ce2654678e28a26485b34efa
#
_cell.length_a   1.000
_cell.length_b   1.000
_cell.length_c   1.000
_cell.angle_alpha   90.00
_cell.angle_beta   90.00
_cell.angle_gamma   90.00
#
_symmetry.space_group_name_H-M   'P 1'
#
loop_
_entity.id
_entity.type
_entity.pdbx_description
1 polymer ?
#
loop_
_entity_poly.entity_id
_entity_poly.type
_entity_poly.pdbx_seq_one_letter_code
_entity_poly.pdbx_strand_id
1 'polypeptide(L)'
;MKRNFLPQTTAAAAVFALFALTSTGAAQSGATRPRRVNPQIVNEEAAKQQPTPAPESRAAATPQAGGDTTRAYALLQQGQFDAAAREARQVAAANPTNGEAWKIVGFAEVGLKQYAEAATDLQKALDLQRAAGEADPNTEDKLAQALVLSEQFERALPLLVAATSRPGKAPDAAMLYSRGFAEYQTKKIEDAERSFNAAAKADPKNAAALFYLGRIAFDRGQADAAIASLNRATTADPRLAQAWSLLTVAYLRRAAEAGDTPKANENYLNAVRTSDALVRLRADESSAALNAQALVGAKQYARAATVLETVASSANAQGSTLYLLGVAHNRAKNYPRAIAALERAAAKTPDNAEVFRELGFSYEVSKQYAKALAAYQKGAQLSPDDTDFKEAVERVRPFAK
;
A
#
# COMPACT_ATOMS: atom_id res chain seq x y z
N MET A 1 23.51 -40.47 24.00
CA MET A 1 22.47 -39.46 24.01
C MET A 1 23.10 -38.08 23.77
N LYS A 2 23.24 -37.68 22.52
CA LYS A 2 23.72 -36.33 22.16
C LYS A 2 22.50 -35.51 21.73
N ARG A 3 22.13 -34.51 22.51
CA ARG A 3 21.06 -33.55 22.20
C ARG A 3 21.50 -32.73 21.01
N ASN A 4 20.78 -32.82 19.89
CA ASN A 4 20.92 -31.92 18.75
C ASN A 4 20.34 -30.57 19.16
N PHE A 5 21.17 -29.67 19.60
CA PHE A 5 20.84 -28.24 19.72
C PHE A 5 21.03 -27.61 18.34
N LEU A 6 19.96 -27.46 17.59
CA LEU A 6 19.87 -26.41 16.57
C LEU A 6 19.65 -25.11 17.31
N PRO A 7 20.43 -24.05 17.10
CA PRO A 7 20.17 -22.77 17.73
C PRO A 7 18.83 -22.22 17.21
N GLN A 8 17.85 -22.14 18.09
CA GLN A 8 16.51 -21.61 17.80
C GLN A 8 16.53 -20.09 17.51
N THR A 9 17.66 -19.44 17.76
CA THR A 9 17.86 -18.00 17.61
C THR A 9 17.98 -17.52 16.16
N THR A 10 18.37 -18.40 15.21
CA THR A 10 18.59 -18.00 13.81
C THR A 10 17.32 -17.84 12.98
N ALA A 11 16.21 -18.50 13.34
CA ALA A 11 14.94 -18.35 12.59
C ALA A 11 14.30 -16.96 12.76
N ALA A 12 14.40 -16.38 13.95
CA ALA A 12 13.89 -15.03 14.20
C ALA A 12 14.79 -13.96 13.53
N ALA A 13 16.11 -14.16 13.56
CA ALA A 13 17.06 -13.25 12.91
C ALA A 13 16.98 -13.29 11.38
N ALA A 14 16.79 -14.50 10.78
CA ALA A 14 16.62 -14.64 9.33
C ALA A 14 15.33 -13.99 8.81
N VAL A 15 14.25 -14.03 9.59
CA VAL A 15 13.00 -13.31 9.27
C VAL A 15 13.22 -11.79 9.33
N PHE A 16 14.08 -11.31 10.24
CA PHE A 16 14.38 -9.87 10.35
C PHE A 16 15.31 -9.37 9.25
N ALA A 17 16.29 -10.18 8.81
CA ALA A 17 17.19 -9.82 7.70
C ALA A 17 16.43 -9.65 6.37
N LEU A 18 15.40 -10.48 6.12
CA LEU A 18 14.52 -10.29 4.97
C LEU A 18 13.70 -8.99 5.06
N PHE A 19 13.38 -8.54 6.27
CA PHE A 19 12.65 -7.30 6.51
C PHE A 19 13.51 -6.06 6.22
N ALA A 20 14.79 -6.09 6.57
CA ALA A 20 15.74 -5.01 6.27
C ALA A 20 16.00 -4.89 4.75
N LEU A 21 16.06 -6.02 4.02
CA LEU A 21 16.23 -6.04 2.57
C LEU A 21 15.00 -5.54 1.81
N THR A 22 13.78 -5.75 2.31
CA THR A 22 12.56 -5.23 1.68
C THR A 22 12.32 -3.75 1.96
N SER A 23 12.85 -3.21 3.07
CA SER A 23 12.73 -1.79 3.41
C SER A 23 13.76 -0.90 2.70
N THR A 24 14.94 -1.43 2.36
CA THR A 24 15.98 -0.70 1.61
C THR A 24 15.83 -0.80 0.08
N GLY A 25 15.18 -1.85 -0.42
CA GLY A 25 14.87 -2.01 -1.85
C GLY A 25 13.78 -1.08 -2.38
N ALA A 26 12.97 -0.49 -1.52
CA ALA A 26 11.92 0.46 -1.92
C ALA A 26 12.45 1.89 -2.17
N ALA A 27 13.73 2.16 -1.88
CA ALA A 27 14.32 3.49 -2.04
C ALA A 27 15.11 3.69 -3.34
N GLN A 28 15.32 2.67 -4.17
CA GLN A 28 16.18 2.78 -5.37
C GLN A 28 15.70 2.08 -6.64
N SER A 29 14.47 1.63 -6.76
CA SER A 29 13.95 1.24 -8.07
C SER A 29 12.72 2.07 -8.39
N GLY A 30 12.81 2.77 -9.51
CA GLY A 30 11.84 3.75 -9.96
C GLY A 30 10.39 3.30 -9.85
N ALA A 31 9.62 4.19 -9.29
CA ALA A 31 8.20 4.40 -9.51
C ALA A 31 7.38 3.17 -9.94
N THR A 32 7.17 2.22 -9.04
CA THR A 32 5.87 1.60 -8.99
C THR A 32 4.98 2.61 -8.26
N ARG A 33 4.29 3.43 -9.06
CA ARG A 33 3.20 4.29 -8.59
C ARG A 33 2.33 3.46 -7.64
N PRO A 34 2.06 3.90 -6.41
CA PRO A 34 1.03 3.27 -5.60
C PRO A 34 -0.24 3.28 -6.46
N ARG A 35 -0.77 2.09 -6.75
CA ARG A 35 -2.06 1.97 -7.44
C ARG A 35 -3.04 2.81 -6.64
N ARG A 36 -3.57 3.85 -7.26
CA ARG A 36 -4.51 4.83 -6.71
C ARG A 36 -5.51 4.12 -5.81
N VAL A 37 -5.56 4.50 -4.54
CA VAL A 37 -6.75 4.28 -3.71
C VAL A 37 -7.84 5.08 -4.42
N ASN A 38 -8.79 4.37 -5.03
CA ASN A 38 -9.87 5.00 -5.76
C ASN A 38 -10.84 5.64 -4.77
N PRO A 39 -11.05 6.97 -4.78
CA PRO A 39 -12.04 7.62 -3.92
C PRO A 39 -13.49 7.28 -4.29
N GLN A 40 -13.73 6.36 -5.23
CA GLN A 40 -15.06 6.04 -5.78
C GLN A 40 -15.93 5.13 -4.92
N ILE A 41 -15.49 4.67 -3.73
CA ILE A 41 -16.31 3.73 -2.94
C ILE A 41 -17.47 4.43 -2.17
N VAL A 42 -17.58 5.76 -2.22
CA VAL A 42 -18.63 6.46 -1.45
C VAL A 42 -19.96 6.67 -2.21
N ASN A 43 -20.05 6.34 -3.51
CA ASN A 43 -21.25 6.70 -4.30
C ASN A 43 -21.87 5.58 -5.15
N GLU A 44 -21.62 4.28 -4.89
CA GLU A 44 -22.21 3.21 -5.70
C GLU A 44 -23.62 2.75 -5.29
N GLU A 45 -24.18 3.20 -4.17
CA GLU A 45 -25.54 2.82 -3.77
C GLU A 45 -26.67 3.72 -4.32
N ALA A 46 -26.33 4.85 -4.95
CA ALA A 46 -27.34 5.77 -5.50
C ALA A 46 -27.68 5.55 -7.00
N ALA A 47 -27.06 4.59 -7.69
CA ALA A 47 -27.15 4.45 -9.14
C ALA A 47 -28.05 3.31 -9.64
N LYS A 48 -28.99 2.81 -8.83
CA LYS A 48 -29.95 1.78 -9.28
C LYS A 48 -31.37 2.29 -9.35
N GLN A 49 -31.63 3.34 -10.11
CA GLN A 49 -32.93 3.60 -10.71
C GLN A 49 -32.73 4.28 -12.06
N GLN A 50 -32.77 3.51 -13.13
CA GLN A 50 -32.87 4.02 -14.49
C GLN A 50 -34.33 4.42 -14.77
N PRO A 51 -34.63 5.63 -15.21
CA PRO A 51 -35.84 5.93 -15.93
C PRO A 51 -35.63 5.68 -17.43
N THR A 52 -36.60 5.01 -18.03
CA THR A 52 -36.78 4.76 -19.48
C THR A 52 -36.68 6.04 -20.31
N PRO A 53 -36.12 5.99 -21.54
CA PRO A 53 -35.99 7.17 -22.41
C PRO A 53 -37.35 7.57 -23.00
N ALA A 54 -37.69 8.83 -22.85
CA ALA A 54 -38.78 9.45 -23.62
C ALA A 54 -38.23 10.02 -24.94
N PRO A 55 -39.09 10.15 -25.99
CA PRO A 55 -38.66 10.32 -27.39
C PRO A 55 -38.09 11.71 -27.68
N GLU A 56 -37.08 11.70 -28.56
CA GLU A 56 -36.39 12.89 -29.06
C GLU A 56 -37.33 13.87 -29.72
N SER A 57 -37.47 15.03 -29.12
CA SER A 57 -37.95 16.23 -29.79
C SER A 57 -36.76 17.07 -30.24
N ARG A 58 -36.43 17.00 -31.49
CA ARG A 58 -35.43 17.83 -32.17
C ARG A 58 -35.98 19.24 -32.33
N ALA A 59 -35.78 20.09 -31.35
CA ALA A 59 -35.93 21.55 -31.52
C ALA A 59 -34.52 22.13 -31.68
N ALA A 60 -34.22 22.65 -32.85
CA ALA A 60 -33.04 23.46 -33.12
C ALA A 60 -33.09 24.74 -32.24
N ALA A 61 -32.27 24.71 -31.17
CA ALA A 61 -32.11 25.90 -30.37
C ALA A 61 -31.14 26.86 -31.07
N THR A 62 -31.67 28.06 -31.39
CA THR A 62 -30.89 29.23 -31.78
C THR A 62 -29.78 29.52 -30.78
N PRO A 63 -28.56 29.90 -31.22
CA PRO A 63 -27.49 30.27 -30.27
C PRO A 63 -27.88 31.49 -29.49
N GLN A 64 -28.17 31.37 -28.21
CA GLN A 64 -28.31 32.50 -27.30
C GLN A 64 -26.94 33.13 -27.03
N ALA A 65 -26.87 34.45 -27.17
CA ALA A 65 -25.67 35.26 -27.07
C ALA A 65 -24.98 35.14 -25.70
N GLY A 66 -23.74 34.89 -25.76
CA GLY A 66 -22.61 35.08 -24.85
C GLY A 66 -22.88 35.35 -23.36
N GLY A 67 -23.00 34.34 -22.50
CA GLY A 67 -22.99 34.54 -21.06
C GLY A 67 -23.82 33.56 -20.25
N ASP A 68 -24.76 32.85 -20.85
CA ASP A 68 -25.66 31.95 -20.12
C ASP A 68 -25.01 30.56 -19.89
N THR A 69 -24.74 30.25 -18.61
CA THR A 69 -24.16 28.93 -18.19
C THR A 69 -25.23 27.91 -17.82
N THR A 70 -26.52 28.22 -17.95
CA THR A 70 -27.66 27.40 -17.48
C THR A 70 -27.63 26.00 -18.10
N ARG A 71 -27.37 25.91 -19.42
CA ARG A 71 -27.32 24.64 -20.13
C ARG A 71 -26.09 23.79 -19.69
N ALA A 72 -24.93 24.44 -19.58
CA ALA A 72 -23.71 23.76 -19.13
C ALA A 72 -23.86 23.20 -17.72
N TYR A 73 -24.50 24.01 -16.84
CA TYR A 73 -24.80 23.60 -15.48
C TYR A 73 -25.80 22.43 -15.42
N ALA A 74 -26.85 22.45 -16.24
CA ALA A 74 -27.82 21.37 -16.32
C ALA A 74 -27.15 20.04 -16.79
N LEU A 75 -26.25 20.10 -17.78
CA LEU A 75 -25.45 18.95 -18.23
C LEU A 75 -24.52 18.42 -17.13
N LEU A 76 -23.89 19.32 -16.35
CA LEU A 76 -23.06 18.97 -15.21
C LEU A 76 -23.88 18.20 -14.16
N GLN A 77 -25.07 18.67 -13.82
CA GLN A 77 -25.98 18.02 -12.87
C GLN A 77 -26.44 16.64 -13.34
N GLN A 78 -26.57 16.45 -14.65
CA GLN A 78 -26.89 15.14 -15.28
C GLN A 78 -25.69 14.18 -15.38
N GLY A 79 -24.50 14.60 -14.93
CA GLY A 79 -23.28 13.82 -15.05
C GLY A 79 -22.72 13.74 -16.46
N GLN A 80 -23.23 14.54 -17.39
CA GLN A 80 -22.76 14.60 -18.79
C GLN A 80 -21.52 15.52 -18.88
N PHE A 81 -20.44 15.08 -18.24
CA PHE A 81 -19.25 15.91 -18.00
C PHE A 81 -18.60 16.42 -19.30
N ASP A 82 -18.47 15.57 -20.33
CA ASP A 82 -17.89 16.00 -21.61
C ASP A 82 -18.73 17.09 -22.30
N ALA A 83 -20.06 16.96 -22.25
CA ALA A 83 -20.96 17.93 -22.85
C ALA A 83 -20.95 19.23 -22.03
N ALA A 84 -20.97 19.14 -20.69
CA ALA A 84 -20.88 20.27 -19.78
C ALA A 84 -19.59 21.09 -19.99
N ALA A 85 -18.45 20.40 -20.09
CA ALA A 85 -17.15 21.04 -20.31
C ALA A 85 -17.11 21.77 -21.68
N ARG A 86 -17.62 21.13 -22.77
CA ARG A 86 -17.67 21.78 -24.09
C ARG A 86 -18.55 23.02 -24.09
N GLU A 87 -19.75 22.92 -23.55
CA GLU A 87 -20.70 24.03 -23.50
C GLU A 87 -20.15 25.20 -22.66
N ALA A 88 -19.62 24.89 -21.47
CA ALA A 88 -19.04 25.92 -20.59
C ALA A 88 -17.79 26.58 -21.20
N ARG A 89 -16.94 25.82 -21.94
CA ARG A 89 -15.80 26.39 -22.66
C ARG A 89 -16.21 27.36 -23.77
N GLN A 90 -17.34 27.09 -24.46
CA GLN A 90 -17.89 28.04 -25.45
C GLN A 90 -18.30 29.36 -24.79
N VAL A 91 -18.96 29.27 -23.64
CA VAL A 91 -19.33 30.47 -22.85
C VAL A 91 -18.07 31.18 -22.36
N ALA A 92 -17.07 30.47 -21.83
CA ALA A 92 -15.82 31.06 -21.38
C ALA A 92 -14.97 31.67 -22.51
N ALA A 93 -15.07 31.13 -23.73
CA ALA A 93 -14.38 31.66 -24.91
C ALA A 93 -15.06 32.98 -25.35
N ALA A 94 -16.41 33.06 -25.31
CA ALA A 94 -17.15 34.25 -25.62
C ALA A 94 -17.01 35.36 -24.54
N ASN A 95 -16.91 34.97 -23.27
CA ASN A 95 -16.66 35.83 -22.14
C ASN A 95 -15.59 35.26 -21.20
N PRO A 96 -14.29 35.57 -21.43
CA PRO A 96 -13.18 35.02 -20.64
C PRO A 96 -13.17 35.42 -19.16
N THR A 97 -13.96 36.43 -18.76
CA THR A 97 -14.12 36.89 -17.37
C THR A 97 -15.30 36.24 -16.65
N ASN A 98 -16.03 35.33 -17.31
CA ASN A 98 -17.14 34.61 -16.70
C ASN A 98 -16.59 33.52 -15.77
N GLY A 99 -16.48 33.82 -14.46
CA GLY A 99 -15.99 32.90 -13.42
C GLY A 99 -16.85 31.63 -13.26
N GLU A 100 -18.18 31.76 -13.49
CA GLU A 100 -19.09 30.61 -13.41
C GLU A 100 -18.87 29.61 -14.55
N ALA A 101 -18.60 30.11 -15.77
CA ALA A 101 -18.27 29.24 -16.89
C ALA A 101 -16.98 28.43 -16.62
N TRP A 102 -15.92 29.08 -16.13
CA TRP A 102 -14.67 28.39 -15.76
C TRP A 102 -14.87 27.41 -14.61
N LYS A 103 -15.71 27.73 -13.63
CA LYS A 103 -16.08 26.83 -12.55
C LYS A 103 -16.74 25.55 -13.09
N ILE A 104 -17.73 25.67 -13.98
CA ILE A 104 -18.40 24.52 -14.57
C ILE A 104 -17.43 23.66 -15.38
N VAL A 105 -16.49 24.28 -16.15
CA VAL A 105 -15.42 23.53 -16.83
C VAL A 105 -14.64 22.69 -15.85
N GLY A 106 -14.11 23.28 -14.80
CA GLY A 106 -13.28 22.57 -13.83
C GLY A 106 -14.05 21.50 -13.05
N PHE A 107 -15.32 21.73 -12.72
CA PHE A 107 -16.17 20.69 -12.09
C PHE A 107 -16.38 19.51 -13.03
N ALA A 108 -16.62 19.75 -14.30
CA ALA A 108 -16.78 18.72 -15.32
C ALA A 108 -15.47 17.93 -15.52
N GLU A 109 -14.33 18.61 -15.55
CA GLU A 109 -13.01 17.99 -15.65
C GLU A 109 -12.66 17.11 -14.45
N VAL A 110 -13.07 17.49 -13.22
CA VAL A 110 -12.98 16.60 -12.05
C VAL A 110 -13.78 15.33 -12.30
N GLY A 111 -15.00 15.44 -12.86
CA GLY A 111 -15.84 14.30 -13.24
C GLY A 111 -15.17 13.40 -14.30
N LEU A 112 -14.46 14.00 -15.24
CA LEU A 112 -13.67 13.32 -16.27
C LEU A 112 -12.31 12.79 -15.76
N LYS A 113 -11.95 13.04 -14.50
CA LYS A 113 -10.66 12.72 -13.89
C LYS A 113 -9.46 13.45 -14.53
N GLN A 114 -9.69 14.56 -15.16
CA GLN A 114 -8.71 15.49 -15.72
C GLN A 114 -8.27 16.49 -14.62
N TYR A 115 -7.61 15.98 -13.59
CA TYR A 115 -7.41 16.73 -12.35
C TYR A 115 -6.44 17.90 -12.48
N ALA A 116 -5.44 17.80 -13.35
CA ALA A 116 -4.47 18.88 -13.55
C ALA A 116 -5.10 20.05 -14.33
N GLU A 117 -5.88 19.75 -15.35
CA GLU A 117 -6.68 20.71 -16.10
C GLU A 117 -7.72 21.35 -15.19
N ALA A 118 -8.47 20.55 -14.45
CA ALA A 118 -9.45 21.01 -13.46
C ALA A 118 -8.84 21.99 -12.44
N ALA A 119 -7.64 21.70 -11.94
CA ALA A 119 -6.95 22.60 -11.00
C ALA A 119 -6.61 23.96 -11.65
N THR A 120 -6.28 23.96 -12.95
CA THR A 120 -6.00 25.19 -13.69
C THR A 120 -7.26 26.03 -13.91
N ASP A 121 -8.33 25.40 -14.39
CA ASP A 121 -9.57 26.10 -14.73
C ASP A 121 -10.34 26.53 -13.46
N LEU A 122 -10.30 25.73 -12.39
CA LEU A 122 -10.85 26.13 -11.09
C LEU A 122 -10.06 27.26 -10.42
N GLN A 123 -8.74 27.28 -10.59
CA GLN A 123 -7.93 28.41 -10.09
C GLN A 123 -8.34 29.69 -10.81
N LYS A 124 -8.51 29.65 -12.12
CA LYS A 124 -8.98 30.80 -12.90
C LYS A 124 -10.38 31.24 -12.48
N ALA A 125 -11.29 30.29 -12.28
CA ALA A 125 -12.64 30.58 -11.76
C ALA A 125 -12.57 31.31 -10.41
N LEU A 126 -11.77 30.78 -9.48
CA LEU A 126 -11.61 31.35 -8.14
C LEU A 126 -11.00 32.75 -8.18
N ASP A 127 -9.99 32.96 -9.03
CA ASP A 127 -9.37 34.29 -9.17
C ASP A 127 -10.37 35.35 -9.71
N LEU A 128 -11.21 34.98 -10.69
CA LEU A 128 -12.27 35.83 -11.21
C LEU A 128 -13.36 36.13 -10.17
N GLN A 129 -13.78 35.10 -9.41
CA GLN A 129 -14.76 35.25 -8.33
C GLN A 129 -14.23 36.17 -7.22
N ARG A 130 -12.97 36.03 -6.84
CA ARG A 130 -12.32 36.89 -5.83
C ARG A 130 -12.21 38.34 -6.32
N ALA A 131 -11.88 38.54 -7.58
CA ALA A 131 -11.84 39.87 -8.17
C ALA A 131 -13.22 40.54 -8.19
N ALA A 132 -14.29 39.77 -8.33
CA ALA A 132 -15.67 40.24 -8.25
C ALA A 132 -16.19 40.41 -6.80
N GLY A 133 -15.42 39.96 -5.78
CA GLY A 133 -15.86 39.92 -4.39
C GLY A 133 -16.85 38.79 -4.06
N GLU A 134 -16.96 37.79 -4.93
CA GLU A 134 -17.94 36.70 -4.89
C GLU A 134 -17.26 35.30 -4.74
N ALA A 135 -16.21 35.21 -3.91
CA ALA A 135 -15.50 33.95 -3.71
C ALA A 135 -16.50 32.85 -3.26
N ASP A 136 -16.54 31.75 -4.03
CA ASP A 136 -17.42 30.62 -3.78
C ASP A 136 -16.66 29.48 -3.05
N PRO A 137 -17.08 29.13 -1.81
CA PRO A 137 -16.53 28.04 -1.06
C PRO A 137 -16.54 26.68 -1.82
N ASN A 138 -17.52 26.44 -2.69
CA ASN A 138 -17.57 25.21 -3.48
C ASN A 138 -16.47 25.15 -4.55
N THR A 139 -16.14 26.31 -5.14
CA THR A 139 -15.00 26.41 -6.07
C THR A 139 -13.69 26.14 -5.35
N GLU A 140 -13.49 26.71 -4.15
CA GLU A 140 -12.31 26.48 -3.32
C GLU A 140 -12.18 25.00 -2.93
N ASP A 141 -13.25 24.37 -2.46
CA ASP A 141 -13.28 22.96 -2.06
C ASP A 141 -12.98 22.04 -3.24
N LYS A 142 -13.53 22.33 -4.42
CA LYS A 142 -13.31 21.56 -5.63
C LYS A 142 -11.89 21.74 -6.16
N LEU A 143 -11.35 22.96 -6.10
CA LEU A 143 -9.95 23.22 -6.42
C LEU A 143 -9.01 22.46 -5.49
N ALA A 144 -9.26 22.49 -4.19
CA ALA A 144 -8.48 21.72 -3.21
C ALA A 144 -8.50 20.22 -3.54
N GLN A 145 -9.67 19.68 -3.88
CA GLN A 145 -9.82 18.29 -4.31
C GLN A 145 -9.00 17.99 -5.59
N ALA A 146 -9.10 18.84 -6.61
CA ALA A 146 -8.38 18.67 -7.87
C ALA A 146 -6.86 18.71 -7.66
N LEU A 147 -6.38 19.63 -6.81
CA LEU A 147 -4.97 19.75 -6.46
C LEU A 147 -4.44 18.52 -5.72
N VAL A 148 -5.21 17.95 -4.77
CA VAL A 148 -4.83 16.69 -4.09
C VAL A 148 -4.77 15.54 -5.08
N LEU A 149 -5.76 15.43 -5.99
CA LEU A 149 -5.84 14.33 -6.96
C LEU A 149 -4.81 14.46 -8.10
N SER A 150 -4.29 15.66 -8.34
CA SER A 150 -3.17 15.94 -9.25
C SER A 150 -1.80 15.99 -8.53
N GLU A 151 -1.75 15.58 -7.24
CA GLU A 151 -0.54 15.49 -6.42
C GLU A 151 0.16 16.85 -6.17
N GLN A 152 -0.58 17.97 -6.27
CA GLN A 152 -0.10 19.33 -6.01
C GLN A 152 -0.37 19.75 -4.55
N PHE A 153 0.21 18.99 -3.62
CA PHE A 153 -0.12 19.04 -2.18
C PHE A 153 0.17 20.39 -1.53
N GLU A 154 1.29 21.02 -1.87
CA GLU A 154 1.66 22.34 -1.31
C GLU A 154 0.64 23.41 -1.69
N ARG A 155 0.08 23.36 -2.89
CA ARG A 155 -0.95 24.29 -3.35
C ARG A 155 -2.31 23.97 -2.74
N ALA A 156 -2.59 22.68 -2.48
CA ALA A 156 -3.84 22.23 -1.87
C ALA A 156 -3.96 22.66 -0.40
N LEU A 157 -2.85 22.66 0.35
CA LEU A 157 -2.86 22.84 1.81
C LEU A 157 -3.56 24.11 2.29
N PRO A 158 -3.29 25.32 1.77
CA PRO A 158 -3.97 26.53 2.25
C PRO A 158 -5.48 26.46 2.04
N LEU A 159 -5.95 25.88 0.93
CA LEU A 159 -7.38 25.70 0.65
C LEU A 159 -8.02 24.67 1.58
N LEU A 160 -7.34 23.55 1.83
CA LEU A 160 -7.79 22.49 2.75
C LEU A 160 -7.87 23.00 4.20
N VAL A 161 -6.88 23.79 4.63
CA VAL A 161 -6.92 24.44 5.94
C VAL A 161 -8.12 25.39 6.04
N ALA A 162 -8.33 26.23 5.04
CA ALA A 162 -9.49 27.14 5.00
C ALA A 162 -10.81 26.34 5.03
N ALA A 163 -10.95 25.32 4.19
CA ALA A 163 -12.15 24.48 4.10
C ALA A 163 -12.49 23.78 5.42
N THR A 164 -11.48 23.26 6.12
CA THR A 164 -11.66 22.52 7.38
C THR A 164 -11.78 23.42 8.63
N SER A 165 -11.56 24.74 8.49
CA SER A 165 -11.60 25.70 9.60
C SER A 165 -12.75 26.73 9.45
N ARG A 166 -13.69 26.52 8.53
CA ARG A 166 -14.82 27.46 8.31
C ARG A 166 -15.71 27.55 9.55
N PRO A 167 -16.00 28.77 10.06
CA PRO A 167 -16.89 28.93 11.19
C PRO A 167 -18.30 28.43 10.90
N GLY A 168 -18.96 27.89 11.91
CA GLY A 168 -20.37 27.49 11.85
C GLY A 168 -20.71 26.25 11.07
N LYS A 169 -19.70 25.54 10.48
CA LYS A 169 -19.89 24.28 9.76
C LYS A 169 -18.92 23.24 10.31
N ALA A 170 -19.45 22.10 10.72
CA ALA A 170 -18.57 20.96 11.05
C ALA A 170 -17.78 20.54 9.80
N PRO A 171 -16.46 20.35 9.91
CA PRO A 171 -15.66 19.96 8.76
C PRO A 171 -16.05 18.56 8.29
N ASP A 172 -16.10 18.38 6.96
CA ASP A 172 -16.34 17.09 6.32
C ASP A 172 -15.17 16.12 6.55
N ALA A 173 -15.47 14.87 6.89
CA ALA A 173 -14.48 13.84 7.10
C ALA A 173 -13.57 13.60 5.88
N ALA A 174 -14.11 13.69 4.67
CA ALA A 174 -13.34 13.53 3.44
C ALA A 174 -12.37 14.71 3.23
N MET A 175 -12.79 15.93 3.59
CA MET A 175 -11.92 17.11 3.50
C MET A 175 -10.81 17.07 4.56
N LEU A 176 -11.14 16.64 5.79
CA LEU A 176 -10.15 16.41 6.86
C LEU A 176 -9.14 15.33 6.46
N TYR A 177 -9.61 14.24 5.85
CA TYR A 177 -8.72 13.21 5.32
C TYR A 177 -7.80 13.77 4.22
N SER A 178 -8.35 14.53 3.26
CA SER A 178 -7.57 15.13 2.17
C SER A 178 -6.51 16.09 2.70
N ARG A 179 -6.83 16.85 3.76
CA ARG A 179 -5.88 17.70 4.47
C ARG A 179 -4.76 16.86 5.10
N GLY A 180 -5.11 15.84 5.89
CA GLY A 180 -4.13 14.95 6.50
C GLY A 180 -3.24 14.26 5.47
N PHE A 181 -3.81 13.87 4.32
CA PHE A 181 -3.05 13.26 3.24
C PHE A 181 -2.05 14.24 2.60
N ALA A 182 -2.46 15.48 2.32
CA ALA A 182 -1.57 16.50 1.81
C ALA A 182 -0.46 16.86 2.83
N GLU A 183 -0.81 16.96 4.12
CA GLU A 183 0.15 17.17 5.21
C GLU A 183 1.15 16.00 5.30
N TYR A 184 0.70 14.75 5.17
CA TYR A 184 1.55 13.57 5.17
C TYR A 184 2.52 13.56 3.99
N GLN A 185 2.07 13.86 2.79
CA GLN A 185 2.89 13.91 1.58
C GLN A 185 3.94 15.03 1.63
N THR A 186 3.60 16.15 2.26
CA THR A 186 4.53 17.28 2.50
C THR A 186 5.38 17.13 3.77
N LYS A 187 5.38 15.91 4.38
CA LYS A 187 6.18 15.56 5.56
C LYS A 187 5.82 16.32 6.86
N LYS A 188 4.64 16.91 6.92
CA LYS A 188 4.09 17.55 8.13
C LYS A 188 3.36 16.50 8.98
N ILE A 189 4.12 15.53 9.51
CA ILE A 189 3.58 14.29 10.09
C ILE A 189 2.68 14.54 11.30
N GLU A 190 3.03 15.49 12.18
CA GLU A 190 2.25 15.84 13.36
C GLU A 190 0.91 16.51 12.99
N ASP A 191 0.91 17.35 11.95
CA ASP A 191 -0.31 17.96 11.41
C ASP A 191 -1.19 16.89 10.76
N ALA A 192 -0.60 16.02 9.95
CA ALA A 192 -1.28 14.90 9.31
C ALA A 192 -1.98 14.00 10.33
N GLU A 193 -1.29 13.66 11.42
CA GLU A 193 -1.87 12.85 12.49
C GLU A 193 -3.09 13.54 13.13
N ARG A 194 -3.01 14.85 13.39
CA ARG A 194 -4.15 15.62 13.91
C ARG A 194 -5.33 15.61 12.92
N SER A 195 -5.07 15.82 11.64
CA SER A 195 -6.09 15.84 10.60
C SER A 195 -6.73 14.48 10.40
N PHE A 196 -5.94 13.37 10.40
CA PHE A 196 -6.48 12.01 10.31
C PHE A 196 -7.28 11.61 11.56
N ASN A 197 -6.87 12.04 12.76
CA ASN A 197 -7.65 11.84 13.97
C ASN A 197 -8.99 12.59 13.90
N ALA A 198 -8.99 13.82 13.41
CA ALA A 198 -10.22 14.58 13.20
C ALA A 198 -11.13 13.91 12.16
N ALA A 199 -10.57 13.40 11.05
CA ALA A 199 -11.31 12.64 10.04
C ALA A 199 -11.93 11.36 10.61
N ALA A 200 -11.15 10.58 11.38
CA ALA A 200 -11.62 9.34 12.02
C ALA A 200 -12.62 9.59 13.18
N LYS A 201 -12.63 10.80 13.74
CA LYS A 201 -13.65 11.24 14.71
C LYS A 201 -14.94 11.64 14.01
N ALA A 202 -14.85 12.35 12.88
CA ALA A 202 -16.00 12.77 12.09
C ALA A 202 -16.67 11.57 11.39
N ASP A 203 -15.86 10.64 10.86
CA ASP A 203 -16.32 9.36 10.32
C ASP A 203 -15.49 8.20 10.89
N PRO A 204 -16.01 7.46 11.88
CA PRO A 204 -15.33 6.30 12.48
C PRO A 204 -15.07 5.14 11.51
N LYS A 205 -15.71 5.14 10.34
CA LYS A 205 -15.53 4.15 9.26
C LYS A 205 -14.58 4.64 8.15
N ASN A 206 -13.96 5.79 8.29
CA ASN A 206 -12.96 6.27 7.33
C ASN A 206 -11.71 5.38 7.40
N ALA A 207 -11.73 4.28 6.64
CA ALA A 207 -10.66 3.28 6.62
C ALA A 207 -9.31 3.87 6.20
N ALA A 208 -9.32 4.85 5.29
CA ALA A 208 -8.11 5.50 4.81
C ALA A 208 -7.44 6.34 5.92
N ALA A 209 -8.21 7.14 6.66
CA ALA A 209 -7.68 7.91 7.80
C ALA A 209 -7.12 6.96 8.88
N LEU A 210 -7.85 5.89 9.22
CA LEU A 210 -7.42 4.87 10.17
C LEU A 210 -6.14 4.15 9.72
N PHE A 211 -5.99 3.88 8.42
CA PHE A 211 -4.78 3.29 7.84
C PHE A 211 -3.58 4.22 8.02
N TYR A 212 -3.71 5.53 7.70
CA TYR A 212 -2.60 6.47 7.87
C TYR A 212 -2.23 6.70 9.34
N LEU A 213 -3.20 6.71 10.27
CA LEU A 213 -2.92 6.70 11.71
C LEU A 213 -2.11 5.48 12.11
N GLY A 214 -2.50 4.29 11.64
CA GLY A 214 -1.77 3.05 11.87
C GLY A 214 -0.37 3.08 11.25
N ARG A 215 -0.22 3.67 10.06
CA ARG A 215 1.08 3.83 9.39
C ARG A 215 2.01 4.77 10.16
N ILE A 216 1.52 5.93 10.59
CA ILE A 216 2.31 6.87 11.39
C ILE A 216 2.74 6.23 12.70
N ALA A 217 1.84 5.53 13.40
CA ALA A 217 2.17 4.82 14.63
C ALA A 217 3.21 3.71 14.40
N PHE A 218 3.09 2.96 13.29
CA PHE A 218 4.06 1.93 12.91
C PHE A 218 5.44 2.50 12.64
N ASP A 219 5.53 3.60 11.88
CA ASP A 219 6.78 4.26 11.52
C ASP A 219 7.49 4.84 12.78
N ARG A 220 6.71 5.21 13.81
CA ARG A 220 7.23 5.63 15.14
C ARG A 220 7.55 4.47 16.09
N GLY A 221 7.37 3.22 15.69
CA GLY A 221 7.59 2.05 16.54
C GLY A 221 6.51 1.82 17.61
N GLN A 222 5.39 2.50 17.54
CA GLN A 222 4.25 2.39 18.46
C GLN A 222 3.36 1.21 18.07
N ALA A 223 3.84 -0.03 18.30
CA ALA A 223 3.25 -1.25 17.79
C ALA A 223 1.77 -1.41 18.20
N ASP A 224 1.40 -1.12 19.45
CA ASP A 224 0.03 -1.28 19.94
C ASP A 224 -0.93 -0.29 19.26
N ALA A 225 -0.55 0.97 19.13
CA ALA A 225 -1.34 1.99 18.46
C ALA A 225 -1.49 1.69 16.96
N ALA A 226 -0.42 1.20 16.31
CA ALA A 226 -0.44 0.78 14.92
C ALA A 226 -1.44 -0.38 14.71
N ILE A 227 -1.33 -1.44 15.50
CA ILE A 227 -2.24 -2.61 15.44
C ILE A 227 -3.69 -2.19 15.69
N ALA A 228 -3.95 -1.34 16.69
CA ALA A 228 -5.29 -0.88 17.00
C ALA A 228 -5.91 -0.11 15.83
N SER A 229 -5.18 0.85 15.25
CA SER A 229 -5.67 1.65 14.12
C SER A 229 -5.86 0.83 12.86
N LEU A 230 -4.91 -0.08 12.55
CA LEU A 230 -4.99 -0.95 11.38
C LEU A 230 -6.11 -2.01 11.48
N ASN A 231 -6.38 -2.55 12.67
CA ASN A 231 -7.54 -3.43 12.89
C ASN A 231 -8.86 -2.69 12.61
N ARG A 232 -8.97 -1.42 13.06
CA ARG A 232 -10.14 -0.60 12.74
C ARG A 232 -10.22 -0.33 11.24
N ALA A 233 -9.11 -0.05 10.57
CA ALA A 233 -9.07 0.19 9.13
C ALA A 233 -9.54 -1.04 8.33
N THR A 234 -9.04 -2.25 8.66
CA THR A 234 -9.45 -3.50 8.01
C THR A 234 -10.88 -3.92 8.33
N THR A 235 -11.42 -3.50 9.47
CA THR A 235 -12.84 -3.69 9.82
C THR A 235 -13.73 -2.73 9.04
N ALA A 236 -13.30 -1.47 8.87
CA ALA A 236 -14.05 -0.45 8.14
C ALA A 236 -14.05 -0.71 6.62
N ASP A 237 -12.91 -1.14 6.07
CA ASP A 237 -12.81 -1.61 4.69
C ASP A 237 -12.00 -2.91 4.61
N PRO A 238 -12.68 -4.07 4.56
CA PRO A 238 -12.02 -5.37 4.40
C PRO A 238 -11.28 -5.54 3.06
N ARG A 239 -11.49 -4.67 2.07
CA ARG A 239 -10.81 -4.71 0.77
C ARG A 239 -9.52 -3.88 0.75
N LEU A 240 -9.22 -3.15 1.81
CA LEU A 240 -8.01 -2.32 1.90
C LEU A 240 -6.76 -3.20 2.12
N ALA A 241 -6.24 -3.78 1.03
CA ALA A 241 -5.10 -4.72 1.07
C ALA A 241 -3.86 -4.12 1.75
N GLN A 242 -3.63 -2.81 1.60
CA GLN A 242 -2.50 -2.11 2.25
C GLN A 242 -2.60 -2.16 3.79
N ALA A 243 -3.82 -2.05 4.34
CA ALA A 243 -4.04 -2.15 5.78
C ALA A 243 -3.76 -3.58 6.28
N TRP A 244 -4.21 -4.61 5.56
CA TRP A 244 -3.90 -6.00 5.88
C TRP A 244 -2.40 -6.30 5.82
N SER A 245 -1.71 -5.79 4.78
CA SER A 245 -0.27 -5.94 4.64
C SER A 245 0.47 -5.33 5.83
N LEU A 246 0.20 -4.04 6.14
CA LEU A 246 0.88 -3.35 7.23
C LEU A 246 0.53 -3.94 8.59
N LEU A 247 -0.71 -4.39 8.80
CA LEU A 247 -1.14 -5.07 10.02
C LEU A 247 -0.39 -6.39 10.23
N THR A 248 -0.19 -7.16 9.14
CA THR A 248 0.60 -8.39 9.19
C THR A 248 2.04 -8.09 9.60
N VAL A 249 2.65 -7.06 8.97
CA VAL A 249 4.00 -6.62 9.30
C VAL A 249 4.11 -6.17 10.76
N ALA A 250 3.12 -5.43 11.26
CA ALA A 250 3.08 -4.99 12.65
C ALA A 250 3.03 -6.17 13.65
N TYR A 251 2.25 -7.20 13.36
CA TYR A 251 2.22 -8.42 14.17
C TYR A 251 3.53 -9.20 14.08
N LEU A 252 4.14 -9.34 12.89
CA LEU A 252 5.42 -10.00 12.72
C LEU A 252 6.53 -9.30 13.51
N ARG A 253 6.59 -7.97 13.44
CA ARG A 253 7.55 -7.17 14.21
C ARG A 253 7.36 -7.38 15.71
N ARG A 254 6.13 -7.29 16.19
CA ARG A 254 5.81 -7.52 17.60
C ARG A 254 6.12 -8.94 18.06
N ALA A 255 5.93 -9.94 17.19
CA ALA A 255 6.31 -11.32 17.48
C ALA A 255 7.84 -11.46 17.64
N ALA A 256 8.60 -10.83 16.75
CA ALA A 256 10.07 -10.85 16.82
C ALA A 256 10.59 -10.14 18.09
N GLU A 257 10.00 -8.99 18.45
CA GLU A 257 10.36 -8.26 19.68
C GLU A 257 10.04 -9.06 20.95
N ALA A 258 9.02 -9.91 20.92
CA ALA A 258 8.63 -10.76 22.05
C ALA A 258 9.52 -12.00 22.24
N GLY A 259 10.39 -12.32 21.27
CA GLY A 259 11.31 -13.46 21.33
C GLY A 259 10.58 -14.81 21.34
N ASP A 260 11.15 -15.82 22.05
CA ASP A 260 10.55 -17.16 22.14
C ASP A 260 9.59 -17.25 23.35
N THR A 261 8.48 -16.57 23.26
CA THR A 261 7.46 -16.51 24.31
C THR A 261 6.09 -16.93 23.79
N PRO A 262 5.13 -17.31 24.67
CA PRO A 262 3.74 -17.55 24.26
C PRO A 262 3.12 -16.35 23.55
N LYS A 263 3.49 -15.12 23.95
CA LYS A 263 3.02 -13.87 23.30
C LYS A 263 3.56 -13.73 21.87
N ALA A 264 4.79 -14.15 21.60
CA ALA A 264 5.32 -14.20 20.24
C ALA A 264 4.50 -15.13 19.37
N ASN A 265 4.19 -16.35 19.85
CA ASN A 265 3.37 -17.29 19.11
C ASN A 265 1.97 -16.75 18.81
N GLU A 266 1.33 -16.07 19.76
CA GLU A 266 0.04 -15.40 19.55
C GLU A 266 0.14 -14.34 18.43
N ASN A 267 1.19 -13.51 18.44
CA ASN A 267 1.42 -12.52 17.39
C ASN A 267 1.67 -13.16 16.02
N TYR A 268 2.42 -14.27 15.94
CA TYR A 268 2.57 -15.02 14.69
C TYR A 268 1.24 -15.57 14.18
N LEU A 269 0.39 -16.10 15.05
CA LEU A 269 -0.95 -16.56 14.67
C LEU A 269 -1.86 -15.40 14.20
N ASN A 270 -1.73 -14.22 14.80
CA ASN A 270 -2.42 -13.02 14.33
C ASN A 270 -1.88 -12.58 12.96
N ALA A 271 -0.57 -12.63 12.75
CA ALA A 271 0.06 -12.38 11.46
C ALA A 271 -0.43 -13.36 10.38
N VAL A 272 -0.58 -14.64 10.71
CA VAL A 272 -1.17 -15.64 9.79
C VAL A 272 -2.61 -15.25 9.41
N ARG A 273 -3.45 -14.91 10.37
CA ARG A 273 -4.84 -14.53 10.08
C ARG A 273 -4.94 -13.31 9.16
N THR A 274 -4.13 -12.30 9.40
CA THR A 274 -4.13 -11.06 8.61
C THR A 274 -3.52 -11.27 7.22
N SER A 275 -2.47 -12.06 7.10
CA SER A 275 -1.86 -12.40 5.81
C SER A 275 -2.71 -13.37 4.98
N ASP A 276 -3.46 -14.28 5.61
CA ASP A 276 -4.45 -15.13 4.91
C ASP A 276 -5.55 -14.24 4.28
N ALA A 277 -6.00 -13.18 4.97
CA ALA A 277 -6.93 -12.20 4.40
C ALA A 277 -6.30 -11.44 3.22
N LEU A 278 -5.03 -11.03 3.35
CA LEU A 278 -4.29 -10.36 2.28
C LEU A 278 -4.16 -11.23 1.02
N VAL A 279 -3.77 -12.50 1.16
CA VAL A 279 -3.62 -13.44 0.02
C VAL A 279 -4.96 -13.66 -0.71
N ARG A 280 -6.09 -13.71 0.02
CA ARG A 280 -7.41 -13.78 -0.61
C ARG A 280 -7.76 -12.54 -1.43
N LEU A 281 -7.29 -11.37 -1.03
CA LEU A 281 -7.51 -10.12 -1.76
C LEU A 281 -6.55 -9.96 -2.94
N ARG A 282 -5.33 -10.45 -2.77
CA ARG A 282 -4.23 -10.23 -3.71
C ARG A 282 -3.28 -11.43 -3.69
N ALA A 283 -3.49 -12.34 -4.63
CA ALA A 283 -2.68 -13.56 -4.76
C ALA A 283 -1.41 -13.29 -5.59
N ASP A 284 -0.56 -12.36 -5.12
CA ASP A 284 0.75 -12.08 -5.73
C ASP A 284 1.91 -12.61 -4.88
N GLU A 285 3.11 -12.58 -5.46
CA GLU A 285 4.33 -13.10 -4.83
C GLU A 285 4.62 -12.39 -3.49
N SER A 286 4.42 -11.08 -3.41
CA SER A 286 4.66 -10.31 -2.18
C SER A 286 3.71 -10.73 -1.05
N SER A 287 2.43 -10.91 -1.36
CA SER A 287 1.43 -11.37 -0.40
C SER A 287 1.68 -12.81 0.05
N ALA A 288 2.06 -13.68 -0.89
CA ALA A 288 2.42 -15.07 -0.59
C ALA A 288 3.68 -15.15 0.29
N ALA A 289 4.71 -14.36 0.01
CA ALA A 289 5.93 -14.30 0.81
C ALA A 289 5.64 -13.80 2.25
N LEU A 290 4.82 -12.76 2.39
CA LEU A 290 4.44 -12.24 3.70
C LEU A 290 3.62 -13.25 4.51
N ASN A 291 2.70 -13.97 3.86
CA ASN A 291 1.93 -15.05 4.48
C ASN A 291 2.85 -16.20 4.91
N ALA A 292 3.80 -16.59 4.06
CA ALA A 292 4.75 -17.63 4.38
C ALA A 292 5.68 -17.26 5.55
N GLN A 293 6.10 -16.00 5.67
CA GLN A 293 6.84 -15.52 6.84
C GLN A 293 6.04 -15.70 8.13
N ALA A 294 4.76 -15.33 8.10
CA ALA A 294 3.87 -15.50 9.25
C ALA A 294 3.69 -16.99 9.59
N LEU A 295 3.49 -17.84 8.59
CA LEU A 295 3.35 -19.29 8.75
C LEU A 295 4.62 -19.96 9.29
N VAL A 296 5.80 -19.53 8.82
CA VAL A 296 7.10 -20.01 9.35
C VAL A 296 7.26 -19.62 10.82
N GLY A 297 6.98 -18.37 11.16
CA GLY A 297 6.98 -17.90 12.56
C GLY A 297 6.01 -18.67 13.45
N ALA A 298 4.82 -18.99 12.94
CA ALA A 298 3.81 -19.82 13.60
C ALA A 298 4.14 -21.33 13.56
N LYS A 299 5.32 -21.74 13.06
CA LYS A 299 5.78 -23.14 12.90
C LYS A 299 4.88 -24.00 11.99
N GLN A 300 4.09 -23.37 11.10
CA GLN A 300 3.20 -24.03 10.14
C GLN A 300 3.92 -24.24 8.80
N TYR A 301 5.05 -24.93 8.83
CA TYR A 301 6.02 -25.03 7.73
C TYR A 301 5.44 -25.63 6.44
N ALA A 302 4.63 -26.68 6.56
CA ALA A 302 4.01 -27.31 5.40
C ALA A 302 3.06 -26.35 4.65
N ARG A 303 2.26 -25.56 5.40
CA ARG A 303 1.41 -24.54 4.79
C ARG A 303 2.23 -23.44 4.13
N ALA A 304 3.32 -23.00 4.77
CA ALA A 304 4.23 -22.01 4.19
C ALA A 304 4.79 -22.49 2.85
N ALA A 305 5.26 -23.74 2.77
CA ALA A 305 5.75 -24.32 1.53
C ALA A 305 4.65 -24.36 0.45
N THR A 306 3.44 -24.81 0.79
CA THR A 306 2.30 -24.85 -0.16
C THR A 306 1.98 -23.49 -0.74
N VAL A 307 1.92 -22.45 0.10
CA VAL A 307 1.64 -21.08 -0.37
C VAL A 307 2.73 -20.57 -1.30
N LEU A 308 4.00 -20.82 -0.95
CA LEU A 308 5.13 -20.37 -1.76
C LEU A 308 5.27 -21.14 -3.08
N GLU A 309 4.94 -22.42 -3.12
CA GLU A 309 4.97 -23.24 -4.33
C GLU A 309 4.11 -22.66 -5.45
N THR A 310 2.99 -22.00 -5.10
CA THR A 310 2.08 -21.38 -6.09
C THR A 310 2.74 -20.26 -6.88
N VAL A 311 3.66 -19.50 -6.26
CA VAL A 311 4.35 -18.37 -6.87
C VAL A 311 5.79 -18.69 -7.28
N ALA A 312 6.43 -19.65 -6.61
CA ALA A 312 7.81 -20.05 -6.86
C ALA A 312 7.99 -20.88 -8.15
N SER A 313 6.90 -21.39 -8.75
CA SER A 313 6.94 -22.11 -10.03
C SER A 313 7.33 -21.21 -11.21
N SER A 314 7.10 -19.89 -11.08
CA SER A 314 7.50 -18.91 -12.09
C SER A 314 9.03 -18.87 -12.26
N ALA A 315 9.50 -18.75 -13.51
CA ALA A 315 10.90 -18.49 -13.83
C ALA A 315 11.38 -17.14 -13.25
N ASN A 316 10.44 -16.19 -13.08
CA ASN A 316 10.71 -14.85 -12.55
C ASN A 316 10.59 -14.76 -11.03
N ALA A 317 10.33 -15.87 -10.32
CA ALA A 317 10.25 -15.89 -8.86
C ALA A 317 11.48 -15.24 -8.23
N GLN A 318 11.27 -14.40 -7.21
CA GLN A 318 12.36 -13.69 -6.55
C GLN A 318 13.25 -14.64 -5.74
N GLY A 319 14.54 -14.32 -5.63
CA GLY A 319 15.47 -15.12 -4.83
C GLY A 319 15.05 -15.24 -3.36
N SER A 320 14.48 -14.18 -2.79
CA SER A 320 13.94 -14.16 -1.43
C SER A 320 12.76 -15.12 -1.24
N THR A 321 11.87 -15.22 -2.23
CA THR A 321 10.73 -16.15 -2.21
C THR A 321 11.21 -17.59 -2.29
N LEU A 322 12.19 -17.87 -3.15
CA LEU A 322 12.82 -19.20 -3.28
C LEU A 322 13.59 -19.58 -2.02
N TYR A 323 14.31 -18.65 -1.40
CA TYR A 323 14.95 -18.84 -0.11
C TYR A 323 13.94 -19.24 0.98
N LEU A 324 12.86 -18.47 1.11
CA LEU A 324 11.81 -18.72 2.10
C LEU A 324 11.12 -20.07 1.87
N LEU A 325 10.93 -20.48 0.60
CA LEU A 325 10.44 -21.82 0.24
C LEU A 325 11.41 -22.91 0.71
N GLY A 326 12.71 -22.71 0.48
CA GLY A 326 13.75 -23.62 0.96
C GLY A 326 13.76 -23.75 2.47
N VAL A 327 13.68 -22.63 3.19
CA VAL A 327 13.55 -22.62 4.66
C VAL A 327 12.31 -23.38 5.11
N ALA A 328 11.15 -23.13 4.49
CA ALA A 328 9.91 -23.83 4.82
C ALA A 328 10.04 -25.34 4.64
N HIS A 329 10.64 -25.80 3.54
CA HIS A 329 10.90 -27.23 3.29
C HIS A 329 11.91 -27.80 4.27
N ASN A 330 13.00 -27.09 4.61
CA ASN A 330 13.96 -27.53 5.61
C ASN A 330 13.30 -27.76 6.98
N ARG A 331 12.52 -26.79 7.43
CA ARG A 331 11.79 -26.92 8.70
C ARG A 331 10.71 -28.00 8.66
N ALA A 332 10.11 -28.25 7.48
CA ALA A 332 9.21 -29.38 7.23
C ALA A 332 9.94 -30.74 7.02
N LYS A 333 11.28 -30.75 7.08
CA LYS A 333 12.14 -31.90 6.85
C LYS A 333 12.05 -32.51 5.44
N ASN A 334 11.62 -31.70 4.46
CA ASN A 334 11.56 -32.09 3.06
C ASN A 334 12.84 -31.61 2.33
N TYR A 335 13.96 -32.21 2.66
CA TYR A 335 15.28 -31.78 2.21
C TYR A 335 15.49 -31.79 0.69
N PRO A 336 14.96 -32.78 -0.08
CA PRO A 336 15.10 -32.76 -1.54
C PRO A 336 14.46 -31.52 -2.17
N ARG A 337 13.24 -31.09 -1.70
CA ARG A 337 12.59 -29.91 -2.19
C ARG A 337 13.26 -28.64 -1.67
N ALA A 338 13.79 -28.66 -0.44
CA ALA A 338 14.58 -27.56 0.09
C ALA A 338 15.81 -27.29 -0.76
N ILE A 339 16.57 -28.32 -1.12
CA ILE A 339 17.75 -28.21 -1.99
C ILE A 339 17.35 -27.57 -3.33
N ALA A 340 16.34 -28.11 -4.00
CA ALA A 340 15.90 -27.59 -5.30
C ALA A 340 15.50 -26.09 -5.24
N ALA A 341 14.82 -25.68 -4.18
CA ALA A 341 14.45 -24.28 -4.00
C ALA A 341 15.66 -23.39 -3.69
N LEU A 342 16.56 -23.86 -2.81
CA LEU A 342 17.74 -23.10 -2.38
C LEU A 342 18.82 -23.01 -3.47
N GLU A 343 18.98 -24.02 -4.32
CA GLU A 343 19.86 -23.93 -5.50
C GLU A 343 19.37 -22.82 -6.45
N ARG A 344 18.05 -22.73 -6.68
CA ARG A 344 17.46 -21.65 -7.47
C ARG A 344 17.63 -20.29 -6.78
N ALA A 345 17.50 -20.25 -5.44
CA ALA A 345 17.73 -19.03 -4.66
C ALA A 345 19.19 -18.58 -4.78
N ALA A 346 20.14 -19.47 -4.62
CA ALA A 346 21.57 -19.20 -4.74
C ALA A 346 21.97 -18.67 -6.14
N ALA A 347 21.32 -19.17 -7.20
CA ALA A 347 21.53 -18.67 -8.56
C ALA A 347 21.03 -17.23 -8.74
N LYS A 348 19.97 -16.83 -8.00
CA LYS A 348 19.38 -15.49 -8.07
C LYS A 348 19.99 -14.47 -7.10
N THR A 349 20.51 -14.94 -5.98
CA THR A 349 21.12 -14.12 -4.92
C THR A 349 22.45 -14.77 -4.47
N PRO A 350 23.48 -14.74 -5.33
CA PRO A 350 24.76 -15.44 -5.09
C PRO A 350 25.62 -14.79 -3.98
N ASP A 351 25.22 -13.64 -3.50
CA ASP A 351 25.83 -12.84 -2.43
C ASP A 351 25.11 -12.97 -1.07
N ASN A 352 24.03 -13.74 -0.99
CA ASN A 352 23.30 -13.95 0.24
C ASN A 352 23.82 -15.16 1.02
N ALA A 353 24.59 -14.91 2.10
CA ALA A 353 25.17 -15.94 2.94
C ALA A 353 24.14 -16.90 3.56
N GLU A 354 22.95 -16.40 3.92
CA GLU A 354 21.89 -17.21 4.54
C GLU A 354 21.34 -18.28 3.60
N VAL A 355 21.31 -18.01 2.29
CA VAL A 355 20.93 -19.03 1.30
C VAL A 355 21.92 -20.21 1.35
N PHE A 356 23.21 -19.92 1.45
CA PHE A 356 24.26 -20.95 1.52
C PHE A 356 24.28 -21.68 2.87
N ARG A 357 23.88 -21.02 3.95
CA ARG A 357 23.66 -21.65 5.27
C ARG A 357 22.58 -22.73 5.18
N GLU A 358 21.41 -22.36 4.70
CA GLU A 358 20.28 -23.28 4.59
C GLU A 358 20.53 -24.40 3.56
N LEU A 359 21.22 -24.07 2.45
CA LEU A 359 21.60 -25.03 1.42
C LEU A 359 22.65 -26.06 1.95
N GLY A 360 23.67 -25.55 2.66
CA GLY A 360 24.66 -26.37 3.33
C GLY A 360 24.03 -27.33 4.33
N PHE A 361 23.10 -26.83 5.14
CA PHE A 361 22.33 -27.66 6.08
C PHE A 361 21.53 -28.77 5.36
N SER A 362 20.81 -28.40 4.27
CA SER A 362 20.04 -29.37 3.49
C SER A 362 20.90 -30.49 2.91
N TYR A 363 22.08 -30.15 2.36
CA TYR A 363 23.03 -31.08 1.85
C TYR A 363 23.64 -31.98 2.96
N GLU A 364 24.00 -31.38 4.10
CA GLU A 364 24.59 -32.12 5.25
C GLU A 364 23.61 -33.19 5.76
N VAL A 365 22.35 -32.83 6.00
CA VAL A 365 21.33 -33.79 6.47
C VAL A 365 21.03 -34.85 5.41
N SER A 366 21.15 -34.50 4.12
CA SER A 366 21.02 -35.43 3.00
C SER A 366 22.30 -36.25 2.73
N LYS A 367 23.33 -36.13 3.59
CA LYS A 367 24.64 -36.80 3.47
C LYS A 367 25.42 -36.47 2.18
N GLN A 368 25.11 -35.35 1.55
CA GLN A 368 25.84 -34.83 0.39
C GLN A 368 27.00 -33.92 0.86
N TYR A 369 27.92 -34.49 1.62
CA TYR A 369 28.89 -33.72 2.39
C TYR A 369 29.83 -32.86 1.56
N ALA A 370 30.22 -33.28 0.37
CA ALA A 370 31.05 -32.45 -0.51
C ALA A 370 30.33 -31.16 -0.94
N LYS A 371 29.01 -31.26 -1.27
CA LYS A 371 28.22 -30.10 -1.61
C LYS A 371 27.93 -29.23 -0.38
N ALA A 372 27.71 -29.85 0.79
CA ALA A 372 27.53 -29.13 2.04
C ALA A 372 28.78 -28.31 2.39
N LEU A 373 29.97 -28.89 2.26
CA LEU A 373 31.23 -28.20 2.48
C LEU A 373 31.39 -26.98 1.55
N ALA A 374 31.12 -27.17 0.26
CA ALA A 374 31.22 -26.08 -0.71
C ALA A 374 30.23 -24.94 -0.39
N ALA A 375 28.97 -25.26 0.01
CA ALA A 375 27.98 -24.27 0.38
C ALA A 375 28.40 -23.51 1.65
N TYR A 376 28.85 -24.19 2.69
CA TYR A 376 29.31 -23.52 3.92
C TYR A 376 30.55 -22.66 3.69
N GLN A 377 31.51 -23.14 2.85
CA GLN A 377 32.68 -22.34 2.47
C GLN A 377 32.27 -21.05 1.73
N LYS A 378 31.28 -21.15 0.83
CA LYS A 378 30.77 -19.98 0.14
C LYS A 378 30.09 -19.00 1.14
N GLY A 379 29.31 -19.52 2.09
CA GLY A 379 28.73 -18.70 3.17
C GLY A 379 29.78 -18.00 4.02
N ALA A 380 30.84 -18.73 4.41
CA ALA A 380 31.97 -18.19 5.17
C ALA A 380 32.75 -17.10 4.40
N GLN A 381 32.84 -17.18 3.07
CA GLN A 381 33.43 -16.14 2.25
C GLN A 381 32.57 -14.86 2.22
N LEU A 382 31.25 -15.00 2.22
CA LEU A 382 30.29 -13.90 2.20
C LEU A 382 30.13 -13.23 3.57
N SER A 383 30.32 -13.99 4.65
CA SER A 383 30.21 -13.53 6.04
C SER A 383 31.41 -14.03 6.86
N PRO A 384 32.62 -13.43 6.71
CA PRO A 384 33.85 -13.92 7.34
C PRO A 384 33.86 -13.90 8.87
N ASP A 385 33.07 -13.00 9.46
CA ASP A 385 32.95 -12.83 10.92
C ASP A 385 31.98 -13.82 11.56
N ASP A 386 31.20 -14.52 10.74
CA ASP A 386 30.23 -15.49 11.23
C ASP A 386 30.90 -16.81 11.58
N THR A 387 30.99 -17.09 12.89
CA THR A 387 31.65 -18.29 13.44
C THR A 387 30.91 -19.59 13.12
N ASP A 388 29.56 -19.52 12.94
CA ASP A 388 28.75 -20.71 12.66
C ASP A 388 29.14 -21.36 11.32
N PHE A 389 29.53 -20.58 10.31
CA PHE A 389 30.03 -21.11 9.05
C PHE A 389 31.37 -21.84 9.22
N LYS A 390 32.27 -21.27 10.05
CA LYS A 390 33.58 -21.92 10.32
C LYS A 390 33.39 -23.23 11.02
N GLU A 391 32.52 -23.29 12.01
CA GLU A 391 32.18 -24.53 12.73
C GLU A 391 31.53 -25.57 11.80
N ALA A 392 30.60 -25.12 10.92
CA ALA A 392 29.93 -25.98 9.96
C ALA A 392 30.95 -26.60 8.96
N VAL A 393 31.87 -25.78 8.47
CA VAL A 393 32.98 -26.26 7.57
C VAL A 393 33.82 -27.32 8.26
N GLU A 394 34.27 -27.07 9.50
CA GLU A 394 35.11 -28.04 10.24
C GLU A 394 34.35 -29.36 10.56
N ARG A 395 33.07 -29.23 10.88
CA ARG A 395 32.19 -30.36 11.16
C ARG A 395 31.98 -31.28 9.95
N VAL A 396 31.84 -30.72 8.76
CA VAL A 396 31.51 -31.46 7.55
C VAL A 396 32.75 -31.95 6.80
N ARG A 397 33.89 -31.26 6.90
CA ARG A 397 35.14 -31.55 6.21
C ARG A 397 35.61 -33.02 6.29
N PRO A 398 35.55 -33.72 7.46
CA PRO A 398 36.00 -35.13 7.55
C PRO A 398 35.18 -36.10 6.68
N PHE A 399 33.94 -35.75 6.35
CA PHE A 399 32.98 -36.56 5.61
C PHE A 399 32.92 -36.21 4.12
N ALA A 400 33.53 -35.13 3.70
CA ALA A 400 33.47 -34.59 2.35
C ALA A 400 34.52 -35.20 1.37
N LYS A 401 35.03 -36.40 1.69
CA LYS A 401 36.04 -37.11 0.89
C LYS A 401 35.42 -37.82 -0.31
#